data_d724730f73df50404c2e75d3852c0412
#
_entry.id   d724730f73df50404c2e75d3852c0412
#
_cell.length_a   1.000
_cell.length_b   1.000
_cell.length_c   1.000
_cell.angle_alpha   90.00
_cell.angle_beta   90.00
_cell.angle_gamma   90.00
#
_symmetry.space_group_name_H-M   'P 1'
#
loop_
_entity.id
_entity.type
_entity.pdbx_description
1 polymer ?
#
loop_
_entity_poly.entity_id
_entity_poly.type
_entity_poly.pdbx_seq_one_letter_code
_entity_poly.pdbx_strand_id
1 'polypeptide(L)'
;YIGYGPTTAPLSGLSSLTGYEGGDPEEVGVALGDPASGIATAFAIVAALAARRRTGEGQSIDTSLWEATTVCVNEGWMEWLLTGNEPKRVGNRDPLMSPHNLYRCLGEDSWIAIACRTDRDWEKLSEIIDFGNDQNIFATASKRKENEATIDDLINEWTRTQDQWHVTELLQSVGIPAMPSLDAKSLEQNPHLNERGVIERLPHSAVGKKSHVGVPWLLD
;
A
#
# COMPACT_ATOMS: atom_id res chain seq x y z
N TYR A 1 0.89 -29.23 7.21
CA TYR A 1 1.98 -28.45 7.82
C TYR A 1 1.42 -27.28 8.62
N ILE A 2 2.07 -27.01 9.75
CA ILE A 2 1.75 -25.84 10.57
C ILE A 2 2.50 -24.66 9.94
N GLY A 3 1.78 -23.61 9.54
CA GLY A 3 2.32 -22.38 8.99
C GLY A 3 1.94 -21.17 9.85
N TYR A 4 2.80 -20.17 9.85
CA TYR A 4 2.56 -18.85 10.40
C TYR A 4 2.65 -17.82 9.27
N GLY A 5 2.05 -16.63 9.42
CA GLY A 5 2.10 -15.58 8.42
C GLY A 5 3.48 -15.37 7.77
N PRO A 6 4.57 -15.19 8.56
CA PRO A 6 5.92 -15.03 8.01
C PRO A 6 6.47 -16.23 7.23
N THR A 7 5.94 -17.44 7.44
CA THR A 7 6.37 -18.63 6.67
C THR A 7 5.51 -18.86 5.43
N THR A 8 4.30 -18.34 5.41
CA THR A 8 3.39 -18.48 4.24
C THR A 8 3.65 -17.44 3.17
N ALA A 9 4.14 -16.26 3.52
CA ALA A 9 4.49 -15.23 2.54
C ALA A 9 5.55 -15.68 1.52
N PRO A 10 6.71 -16.23 1.91
CA PRO A 10 7.65 -16.81 0.95
C PRO A 10 7.05 -17.96 0.12
N LEU A 11 6.31 -18.86 0.79
CA LEU A 11 5.74 -20.03 0.12
C LEU A 11 4.66 -19.67 -0.91
N SER A 12 3.95 -18.57 -0.71
CA SER A 12 2.92 -18.07 -1.65
C SER A 12 3.46 -17.32 -2.85
N GLY A 13 4.77 -17.01 -2.86
CA GLY A 13 5.40 -16.14 -3.85
C GLY A 13 5.37 -14.64 -3.48
N LEU A 14 4.70 -14.23 -2.41
CA LEU A 14 4.60 -12.82 -2.03
C LEU A 14 5.97 -12.18 -1.80
N SER A 15 6.84 -12.83 -1.02
CA SER A 15 8.17 -12.27 -0.73
C SER A 15 9.07 -12.19 -1.96
N SER A 16 8.82 -13.00 -3.00
CA SER A 16 9.58 -12.90 -4.26
C SER A 16 9.24 -11.65 -5.06
N LEU A 17 8.05 -11.07 -4.83
CA LEU A 17 7.57 -9.87 -5.50
C LEU A 17 7.87 -8.58 -4.73
N THR A 18 8.19 -8.70 -3.44
CA THR A 18 8.45 -7.57 -2.55
C THR A 18 9.95 -7.35 -2.34
N GLY A 19 10.37 -6.09 -2.32
CA GLY A 19 11.76 -5.66 -2.20
C GLY A 19 12.16 -4.67 -3.29
N TYR A 20 13.39 -4.20 -3.21
CA TYR A 20 13.94 -3.21 -4.15
C TYR A 20 14.64 -3.90 -5.33
N GLU A 21 14.77 -3.16 -6.44
CA GLU A 21 15.43 -3.66 -7.66
C GLU A 21 16.87 -4.09 -7.36
N GLY A 22 17.19 -5.32 -7.77
CA GLY A 22 18.51 -5.93 -7.50
C GLY A 22 18.77 -6.36 -6.05
N GLY A 23 17.81 -6.12 -5.13
CA GLY A 23 17.89 -6.52 -3.73
C GLY A 23 17.33 -7.92 -3.46
N ASP A 24 17.42 -8.31 -2.18
CA ASP A 24 16.85 -9.57 -1.69
C ASP A 24 15.32 -9.49 -1.56
N PRO A 25 14.61 -10.65 -1.48
CA PRO A 25 13.20 -10.68 -1.10
C PRO A 25 12.96 -10.06 0.26
N GLU A 26 11.96 -9.21 0.37
CA GLU A 26 11.62 -8.53 1.63
C GLU A 26 10.20 -8.89 2.08
N GLU A 27 10.00 -8.96 3.37
CA GLU A 27 8.67 -9.07 3.97
C GLU A 27 8.01 -7.70 4.06
N VAL A 28 6.69 -7.68 3.88
CA VAL A 28 5.90 -6.44 3.99
C VAL A 28 5.76 -5.90 5.43
N GLY A 29 6.45 -6.50 6.40
CA GLY A 29 6.46 -6.06 7.79
C GLY A 29 5.22 -6.43 8.61
N VAL A 30 4.18 -6.97 7.97
CA VAL A 30 2.98 -7.50 8.61
C VAL A 30 2.71 -8.92 8.09
N ALA A 31 2.19 -9.79 8.95
CA ALA A 31 1.84 -11.16 8.58
C ALA A 31 0.58 -11.17 7.69
N LEU A 32 0.69 -10.71 6.43
CA LEU A 32 -0.44 -10.51 5.51
C LEU A 32 -1.28 -11.77 5.32
N GLY A 33 -0.67 -12.95 5.39
CA GLY A 33 -1.37 -14.22 5.27
C GLY A 33 -2.44 -14.44 6.34
N ASP A 34 -2.17 -14.01 7.57
CA ASP A 34 -3.11 -14.18 8.69
C ASP A 34 -4.42 -13.39 8.47
N PRO A 35 -4.41 -12.06 8.25
CA PRO A 35 -5.64 -11.33 7.98
C PRO A 35 -6.29 -11.71 6.65
N ALA A 36 -5.53 -12.02 5.60
CA ALA A 36 -6.08 -12.46 4.32
C ALA A 36 -6.90 -13.75 4.48
N SER A 37 -6.34 -14.76 5.14
CA SER A 37 -7.06 -16.02 5.40
C SER A 37 -8.24 -15.83 6.35
N GLY A 38 -8.09 -14.97 7.37
CA GLY A 38 -9.19 -14.63 8.30
C GLY A 38 -10.38 -14.01 7.57
N ILE A 39 -10.15 -13.05 6.68
CA ILE A 39 -11.20 -12.41 5.87
C ILE A 39 -11.81 -13.42 4.91
N ALA A 40 -11.01 -14.23 4.20
CA ALA A 40 -11.49 -15.26 3.29
C ALA A 40 -12.37 -16.28 4.00
N THR A 41 -11.94 -16.73 5.21
CA THR A 41 -12.70 -17.67 6.03
C THR A 41 -14.02 -17.05 6.52
N ALA A 42 -14.01 -15.81 6.98
CA ALA A 42 -15.22 -15.10 7.39
C ALA A 42 -16.23 -14.98 6.23
N PHE A 43 -15.75 -14.65 5.05
CA PHE A 43 -16.58 -14.60 3.83
C PHE A 43 -17.18 -15.97 3.51
N ALA A 44 -16.38 -17.04 3.55
CA ALA A 44 -16.84 -18.40 3.29
C ALA A 44 -17.92 -18.84 4.32
N ILE A 45 -17.74 -18.50 5.60
CA ILE A 45 -18.73 -18.79 6.67
C ILE A 45 -20.06 -18.08 6.37
N VAL A 46 -20.03 -16.78 6.03
CA VAL A 46 -21.24 -16.03 5.72
C VAL A 46 -21.94 -16.61 4.48
N ALA A 47 -21.18 -16.97 3.45
CA ALA A 47 -21.71 -17.59 2.24
C ALA A 47 -22.36 -18.96 2.53
N ALA A 48 -21.71 -19.80 3.34
CA ALA A 48 -22.24 -21.10 3.77
C ALA A 48 -23.53 -20.95 4.61
N LEU A 49 -23.58 -19.97 5.50
CA LEU A 49 -24.80 -19.65 6.28
C LEU A 49 -25.95 -19.18 5.40
N ALA A 50 -25.66 -18.36 4.39
CA ALA A 50 -26.66 -17.91 3.41
C ALA A 50 -27.18 -19.10 2.56
N ALA A 51 -26.30 -20.01 2.14
CA ALA A 51 -26.67 -21.22 1.44
C ALA A 51 -27.54 -22.12 2.32
N ARG A 52 -27.13 -22.36 3.58
CA ARG A 52 -27.88 -23.16 4.56
C ARG A 52 -29.30 -22.62 4.79
N ARG A 53 -29.49 -21.30 4.83
CA ARG A 53 -30.83 -20.69 4.97
C ARG A 53 -31.76 -21.05 3.81
N ARG A 54 -31.23 -21.27 2.61
CA ARG A 54 -32.00 -21.61 1.38
C ARG A 54 -32.21 -23.10 1.24
N THR A 55 -31.19 -23.92 1.56
CA THR A 55 -31.19 -25.36 1.27
C THR A 55 -31.50 -26.22 2.49
N GLY A 56 -31.31 -25.70 3.72
CA GLY A 56 -31.36 -26.48 4.96
C GLY A 56 -30.08 -27.28 5.25
N GLU A 57 -29.13 -27.31 4.31
CA GLU A 57 -27.91 -28.13 4.41
C GLU A 57 -26.71 -27.31 4.92
N GLY A 58 -25.96 -27.90 5.87
CA GLY A 58 -24.68 -27.34 6.34
C GLY A 58 -23.53 -27.75 5.43
N GLN A 59 -22.41 -27.03 5.53
CA GLN A 59 -21.19 -27.30 4.77
C GLN A 59 -19.98 -27.34 5.71
N SER A 60 -18.97 -28.13 5.37
CA SER A 60 -17.63 -28.04 5.95
C SER A 60 -16.83 -27.03 5.15
N ILE A 61 -16.07 -26.18 5.87
CA ILE A 61 -15.21 -25.16 5.29
C ILE A 61 -13.77 -25.49 5.70
N ASP A 62 -12.92 -25.70 4.71
CA ASP A 62 -11.47 -25.84 4.87
C ASP A 62 -10.79 -24.64 4.19
N THR A 63 -9.93 -23.95 4.93
CA THR A 63 -9.24 -22.74 4.45
C THR A 63 -7.75 -22.86 4.75
N SER A 64 -6.95 -22.72 3.72
CA SER A 64 -5.49 -22.73 3.83
C SER A 64 -4.95 -21.30 3.88
N LEU A 65 -4.07 -21.04 4.87
CA LEU A 65 -3.34 -19.79 5.00
C LEU A 65 -2.49 -19.52 3.74
N TRP A 66 -1.84 -20.56 3.23
CA TRP A 66 -1.03 -20.49 2.02
C TRP A 66 -1.86 -20.11 0.79
N GLU A 67 -2.97 -20.80 0.54
CA GLU A 67 -3.83 -20.54 -0.62
C GLU A 67 -4.43 -19.12 -0.56
N ALA A 68 -4.88 -18.68 0.60
CA ALA A 68 -5.38 -17.34 0.80
C ALA A 68 -4.31 -16.25 0.53
N THR A 69 -3.05 -16.51 0.91
CA THR A 69 -1.95 -15.59 0.62
C THR A 69 -1.59 -15.63 -0.88
N THR A 70 -1.64 -16.81 -1.52
CA THR A 70 -1.35 -16.94 -2.96
C THR A 70 -2.34 -16.15 -3.81
N VAL A 71 -3.61 -16.06 -3.39
CA VAL A 71 -4.61 -15.22 -4.08
C VAL A 71 -4.21 -13.73 -4.10
N CYS A 72 -3.43 -13.27 -3.13
CA CYS A 72 -2.97 -11.88 -3.08
C CYS A 72 -1.85 -11.54 -4.08
N VAL A 73 -1.25 -12.54 -4.75
CA VAL A 73 -0.13 -12.35 -5.70
C VAL A 73 -0.53 -12.54 -7.17
N ASN A 74 -1.81 -12.40 -7.47
CA ASN A 74 -2.37 -12.67 -8.81
C ASN A 74 -1.70 -11.90 -9.94
N GLU A 75 -1.27 -10.65 -9.72
CA GLU A 75 -0.64 -9.82 -10.76
C GLU A 75 0.67 -10.44 -11.23
N GLY A 76 1.55 -10.83 -10.31
CA GLY A 76 2.80 -11.50 -10.66
C GLY A 76 2.58 -12.87 -11.31
N TRP A 77 1.57 -13.62 -10.85
CA TRP A 77 1.17 -14.88 -11.47
C TRP A 77 0.69 -14.68 -12.92
N MET A 78 -0.14 -13.68 -13.16
CA MET A 78 -0.65 -13.35 -14.50
C MET A 78 0.46 -12.86 -15.43
N GLU A 79 1.41 -12.06 -14.93
CA GLU A 79 2.56 -11.63 -15.72
C GLU A 79 3.36 -12.83 -16.21
N TRP A 80 3.68 -13.77 -15.33
CA TRP A 80 4.40 -14.99 -15.73
C TRP A 80 3.61 -15.82 -16.74
N LEU A 81 2.31 -16.02 -16.53
CA LEU A 81 1.47 -16.79 -17.46
C LEU A 81 1.39 -16.17 -18.86
N LEU A 82 1.33 -14.85 -18.94
CA LEU A 82 1.15 -14.15 -20.21
C LEU A 82 2.45 -13.91 -20.97
N THR A 83 3.56 -13.72 -20.24
CA THR A 83 4.82 -13.30 -20.85
C THR A 83 5.92 -14.35 -20.77
N GLY A 84 5.81 -15.33 -19.86
CA GLY A 84 6.87 -16.28 -19.53
C GLY A 84 8.04 -15.66 -18.76
N ASN A 85 7.94 -14.39 -18.37
CA ASN A 85 8.97 -13.70 -17.60
C ASN A 85 8.65 -13.73 -16.11
N GLU A 86 9.67 -13.95 -15.29
CA GLU A 86 9.54 -13.80 -13.84
C GLU A 86 9.38 -12.34 -13.47
N PRO A 87 8.33 -11.99 -12.68
CA PRO A 87 8.14 -10.64 -12.19
C PRO A 87 9.35 -10.16 -11.37
N LYS A 88 9.74 -8.92 -11.58
CA LYS A 88 10.87 -8.33 -10.85
C LYS A 88 10.41 -7.54 -9.64
N ARG A 89 11.24 -7.50 -8.60
CA ARG A 89 11.08 -6.56 -7.50
C ARG A 89 11.42 -5.16 -7.97
N VAL A 90 10.49 -4.23 -7.78
CA VAL A 90 10.61 -2.85 -8.28
C VAL A 90 10.52 -1.81 -7.16
N GLY A 91 10.49 -2.25 -5.89
CA GLY A 91 10.29 -1.37 -4.75
C GLY A 91 8.93 -0.68 -4.80
N ASN A 92 8.95 0.64 -4.67
CA ASN A 92 7.74 1.47 -4.73
C ASN A 92 7.39 1.94 -6.15
N ARG A 93 8.15 1.52 -7.17
CA ARG A 93 7.90 1.92 -8.55
C ARG A 93 6.73 1.19 -9.16
N ASP A 94 6.04 1.83 -10.09
CA ASP A 94 4.95 1.28 -10.87
C ASP A 94 5.40 1.08 -12.34
N PRO A 95 4.97 0.02 -13.03
CA PRO A 95 5.39 -0.21 -14.42
C PRO A 95 4.94 0.86 -15.42
N LEU A 96 3.86 1.60 -15.12
CA LEU A 96 3.25 2.56 -16.03
C LEU A 96 3.37 4.01 -15.54
N MET A 97 3.41 4.24 -14.22
CA MET A 97 3.42 5.56 -13.60
C MET A 97 4.85 6.01 -13.25
N SER A 98 5.13 7.29 -13.48
CA SER A 98 6.33 7.96 -13.02
C SER A 98 6.07 9.48 -12.91
N PRO A 99 6.40 10.11 -11.75
CA PRO A 99 6.87 9.47 -10.52
C PRO A 99 5.82 8.56 -9.87
N HIS A 100 6.28 7.53 -9.17
CA HIS A 100 5.49 6.69 -8.28
C HIS A 100 6.43 6.13 -7.22
N ASN A 101 6.60 6.82 -6.10
CA ASN A 101 7.58 6.42 -5.09
C ASN A 101 7.26 7.04 -3.73
N LEU A 102 8.07 6.68 -2.72
CA LEU A 102 8.16 7.31 -1.42
C LEU A 102 9.37 8.26 -1.39
N TYR A 103 9.14 9.50 -0.97
CA TYR A 103 10.14 10.57 -0.92
C TYR A 103 10.33 11.07 0.51
N ARG A 104 11.59 11.31 0.87
CA ARG A 104 11.91 11.77 2.22
C ARG A 104 11.55 13.23 2.40
N CYS A 105 10.86 13.56 3.49
CA CYS A 105 10.51 14.91 3.89
C CYS A 105 11.42 15.44 5.02
N LEU A 106 11.19 16.68 5.41
CA LEU A 106 11.86 17.32 6.56
C LEU A 106 11.47 16.58 7.84
N GLY A 107 12.47 16.24 8.64
CA GLY A 107 12.31 15.55 9.92
C GLY A 107 12.98 14.18 9.96
N GLU A 108 12.86 13.52 11.10
CA GLU A 108 13.33 12.16 11.31
C GLU A 108 12.24 11.18 10.83
N ASP A 109 12.62 10.25 9.95
CA ASP A 109 11.71 9.22 9.40
C ASP A 109 10.38 9.76 8.85
N SER A 110 10.44 10.92 8.19
CA SER A 110 9.28 11.58 7.59
C SER A 110 9.28 11.36 6.08
N TRP A 111 8.18 10.81 5.55
CA TRP A 111 8.08 10.37 4.16
C TRP A 111 6.72 10.71 3.56
N ILE A 112 6.69 10.90 2.25
CA ILE A 112 5.48 11.12 1.47
C ILE A 112 5.45 10.22 0.23
N ALA A 113 4.32 9.57 -0.01
CA ALA A 113 4.04 8.91 -1.29
C ALA A 113 3.54 9.93 -2.29
N ILE A 114 4.09 9.94 -3.51
CA ILE A 114 3.65 10.78 -4.62
C ILE A 114 3.52 9.90 -5.86
N ALA A 115 2.41 10.07 -6.60
CA ALA A 115 2.17 9.36 -7.86
C ALA A 115 1.59 10.29 -8.93
N CYS A 116 2.15 10.23 -10.14
CA CYS A 116 1.58 10.86 -11.32
C CYS A 116 1.07 9.78 -12.29
N ARG A 117 -0.26 9.70 -12.45
CA ARG A 117 -0.91 8.71 -13.32
C ARG A 117 -0.95 9.14 -14.77
N THR A 118 -0.96 10.46 -15.01
CA THR A 118 -1.17 11.05 -16.34
C THR A 118 -0.13 12.13 -16.62
N ASP A 119 0.02 12.50 -17.89
CA ASP A 119 0.87 13.63 -18.28
C ASP A 119 0.35 14.95 -17.69
N ARG A 120 -0.97 15.07 -17.49
CA ARG A 120 -1.56 16.24 -16.83
C ARG A 120 -1.18 16.32 -15.34
N ASP A 121 -1.07 15.19 -14.64
CA ASP A 121 -0.60 15.19 -13.24
C ASP A 121 0.87 15.64 -13.21
N TRP A 122 1.67 15.20 -14.18
CA TRP A 122 3.05 15.64 -14.34
C TRP A 122 3.17 17.14 -14.63
N GLU A 123 2.37 17.68 -15.56
CA GLU A 123 2.34 19.11 -15.86
C GLU A 123 2.14 19.95 -14.60
N LYS A 124 1.14 19.57 -13.77
CA LYS A 124 0.88 20.24 -12.51
C LYS A 124 2.01 20.10 -11.48
N LEU A 125 2.64 18.91 -11.40
CA LEU A 125 3.79 18.70 -10.54
C LEU A 125 4.97 19.58 -10.97
N SER A 126 5.21 19.71 -12.28
CA SER A 126 6.27 20.54 -12.84
C SER A 126 6.04 22.05 -12.71
N GLU A 127 4.82 22.48 -12.43
CA GLU A 127 4.52 23.88 -12.04
C GLU A 127 4.89 24.17 -10.57
N ILE A 128 4.95 23.13 -9.73
CA ILE A 128 5.25 23.23 -8.30
C ILE A 128 6.74 23.00 -8.04
N ILE A 129 7.33 22.03 -8.71
CA ILE A 129 8.73 21.65 -8.57
C ILE A 129 9.50 22.11 -9.81
N ASP A 130 10.54 22.90 -9.60
CA ASP A 130 11.42 23.32 -10.68
C ASP A 130 12.33 22.15 -11.11
N PHE A 131 12.00 21.54 -12.23
CA PHE A 131 12.82 20.49 -12.86
C PHE A 131 13.89 21.06 -13.82
N GLY A 132 14.16 22.37 -13.78
CA GLY A 132 15.15 23.03 -14.62
C GLY A 132 14.74 23.13 -16.09
N ASN A 133 15.73 23.28 -16.98
CA ASN A 133 15.51 23.48 -18.43
C ASN A 133 15.10 22.20 -19.17
N ASP A 134 15.02 21.06 -18.49
CA ASP A 134 14.84 19.74 -19.09
C ASP A 134 13.37 19.25 -19.09
N GLN A 135 12.40 20.12 -18.84
CA GLN A 135 10.97 19.77 -18.80
C GLN A 135 10.50 18.96 -20.02
N ASN A 136 11.07 19.21 -21.20
CA ASN A 136 10.71 18.50 -22.43
C ASN A 136 11.17 17.03 -22.45
N ILE A 137 12.21 16.65 -21.68
CA ILE A 137 12.67 15.26 -21.61
C ILE A 137 11.77 14.39 -20.71
N PHE A 138 10.90 15.01 -19.92
CA PHE A 138 9.96 14.33 -19.02
C PHE A 138 8.49 14.44 -19.46
N ALA A 139 8.23 14.99 -20.66
CA ALA A 139 6.88 15.38 -21.10
C ALA A 139 5.90 14.20 -21.26
N THR A 140 6.37 12.99 -21.51
CA THR A 140 5.51 11.80 -21.67
C THR A 140 5.82 10.74 -20.63
N ALA A 141 4.84 9.89 -20.30
CA ALA A 141 5.02 8.79 -19.35
C ALA A 141 6.21 7.89 -19.71
N SER A 142 6.42 7.56 -20.98
CA SER A 142 7.57 6.77 -21.44
C SER A 142 8.90 7.44 -21.12
N LYS A 143 9.03 8.74 -21.45
CA LYS A 143 10.23 9.50 -21.15
C LYS A 143 10.50 9.63 -19.65
N ARG A 144 9.44 9.79 -18.85
CA ARG A 144 9.59 9.79 -17.39
C ARG A 144 10.05 8.43 -16.85
N LYS A 145 9.54 7.33 -17.40
CA LYS A 145 10.02 5.99 -17.02
C LYS A 145 11.49 5.77 -17.37
N GLU A 146 11.95 6.24 -18.52
CA GLU A 146 13.35 6.18 -18.94
C GLU A 146 14.28 7.00 -18.02
N ASN A 147 13.75 8.05 -17.37
CA ASN A 147 14.50 8.98 -16.52
C ASN A 147 14.03 8.94 -15.05
N GLU A 148 13.41 7.87 -14.63
CA GLU A 148 12.71 7.76 -13.34
C GLU A 148 13.64 8.06 -12.15
N ALA A 149 14.88 7.56 -12.17
CA ALA A 149 15.84 7.82 -11.11
C ALA A 149 16.17 9.31 -10.97
N THR A 150 16.35 10.02 -12.10
CA THR A 150 16.61 11.47 -12.11
C THR A 150 15.42 12.25 -11.55
N ILE A 151 14.21 11.85 -11.92
CA ILE A 151 12.98 12.48 -11.41
C ILE A 151 12.86 12.24 -9.90
N ASP A 152 13.12 11.01 -9.44
CA ASP A 152 13.10 10.64 -8.02
C ASP A 152 14.09 11.49 -7.22
N ASP A 153 15.30 11.71 -7.73
CA ASP A 153 16.33 12.53 -7.07
C ASP A 153 15.88 14.00 -6.94
N LEU A 154 15.34 14.59 -8.00
CA LEU A 154 14.85 15.98 -8.02
C LEU A 154 13.67 16.16 -7.04
N ILE A 155 12.73 15.23 -7.03
CA ILE A 155 11.62 15.26 -6.07
C ILE A 155 12.13 15.11 -4.63
N ASN A 156 13.06 14.19 -4.38
CA ASN A 156 13.68 14.02 -3.07
C ASN A 156 14.40 15.28 -2.60
N GLU A 157 15.11 15.97 -3.48
CA GLU A 157 15.80 17.22 -3.13
C GLU A 157 14.78 18.28 -2.68
N TRP A 158 13.68 18.41 -3.39
CA TRP A 158 12.61 19.33 -3.03
C TRP A 158 11.87 18.94 -1.75
N THR A 159 11.44 17.67 -1.60
CA THR A 159 10.65 17.23 -0.45
C THR A 159 11.43 17.22 0.86
N ARG A 160 12.75 16.97 0.84
CA ARG A 160 13.61 16.97 2.04
C ARG A 160 13.61 18.28 2.83
N THR A 161 13.25 19.38 2.18
CA THR A 161 13.16 20.71 2.79
C THR A 161 11.76 21.06 3.25
N GLN A 162 10.77 20.17 3.04
CA GLN A 162 9.34 20.43 3.23
C GLN A 162 8.74 19.52 4.31
N ASP A 163 7.76 20.04 5.03
CA ASP A 163 6.91 19.23 5.91
C ASP A 163 5.99 18.33 5.10
N GLN A 164 5.87 17.05 5.51
CA GLN A 164 5.08 16.05 4.76
C GLN A 164 3.60 16.41 4.61
N TRP A 165 2.98 17.06 5.60
CA TRP A 165 1.59 17.48 5.53
C TRP A 165 1.42 18.69 4.61
N HIS A 166 2.35 19.64 4.68
CA HIS A 166 2.37 20.77 3.77
C HIS A 166 2.45 20.32 2.31
N VAL A 167 3.36 19.39 1.99
CA VAL A 167 3.47 18.81 0.64
C VAL A 167 2.19 18.06 0.26
N THR A 168 1.60 17.30 1.19
CA THR A 168 0.34 16.60 0.95
C THR A 168 -0.77 17.57 0.54
N GLU A 169 -1.01 18.61 1.35
CA GLU A 169 -2.05 19.61 1.09
C GLU A 169 -1.81 20.33 -0.24
N LEU A 170 -0.56 20.73 -0.49
CA LEU A 170 -0.18 21.42 -1.73
C LEU A 170 -0.48 20.56 -2.96
N LEU A 171 -0.02 19.32 -3.00
CA LEU A 171 -0.19 18.42 -4.14
C LEU A 171 -1.65 18.00 -4.33
N GLN A 172 -2.36 17.70 -3.24
CA GLN A 172 -3.78 17.35 -3.30
C GLN A 172 -4.64 18.53 -3.76
N SER A 173 -4.30 19.78 -3.42
CA SER A 173 -5.03 20.97 -3.86
C SER A 173 -5.09 21.11 -5.38
N VAL A 174 -4.09 20.59 -6.08
CA VAL A 174 -4.05 20.55 -7.55
C VAL A 174 -4.44 19.19 -8.14
N GLY A 175 -4.85 18.23 -7.28
CA GLY A 175 -5.37 16.93 -7.66
C GLY A 175 -4.30 15.87 -7.95
N ILE A 176 -3.08 16.05 -7.45
CA ILE A 176 -2.02 15.04 -7.51
C ILE A 176 -2.16 14.10 -6.30
N PRO A 177 -2.19 12.77 -6.50
CA PRO A 177 -2.17 11.81 -5.41
C PRO A 177 -0.89 11.92 -4.60
N ALA A 178 -1.02 12.34 -3.35
CA ALA A 178 0.07 12.42 -2.39
C ALA A 178 -0.46 12.16 -0.97
N MET A 179 0.25 11.35 -0.18
CA MET A 179 -0.10 11.02 1.21
C MET A 179 1.16 10.84 2.05
N PRO A 180 1.17 11.35 3.31
CA PRO A 180 2.28 11.12 4.21
C PRO A 180 2.31 9.65 4.67
N SER A 181 3.49 9.13 4.94
CA SER A 181 3.66 7.86 5.64
C SER A 181 3.54 8.12 7.14
N LEU A 182 2.53 7.52 7.78
CA LEU A 182 2.22 7.79 9.18
C LEU A 182 2.79 6.71 10.10
N ASP A 183 3.40 7.14 11.20
CA ASP A 183 3.75 6.29 12.34
C ASP A 183 2.51 6.01 13.22
N ALA A 184 2.66 5.10 14.18
CA ALA A 184 1.57 4.70 15.08
C ALA A 184 1.00 5.87 15.90
N LYS A 185 1.84 6.83 16.29
CA LYS A 185 1.40 8.02 17.01
C LYS A 185 0.55 8.93 16.14
N SER A 186 1.00 9.17 14.92
CA SER A 186 0.26 9.98 13.94
C SER A 186 -1.05 9.32 13.53
N LEU A 187 -1.11 7.98 13.44
CA LEU A 187 -2.35 7.23 13.21
C LEU A 187 -3.33 7.40 14.37
N GLU A 188 -2.87 7.27 15.64
CA GLU A 188 -3.74 7.47 16.81
C GLU A 188 -4.34 8.88 16.86
N GLN A 189 -3.55 9.89 16.46
CA GLN A 189 -3.94 11.29 16.48
C GLN A 189 -4.64 11.76 15.18
N ASN A 190 -4.76 10.88 14.18
CA ASN A 190 -5.31 11.26 12.89
C ASN A 190 -6.76 11.71 13.01
N PRO A 191 -7.12 12.94 12.58
CA PRO A 191 -8.48 13.48 12.74
C PRO A 191 -9.52 12.64 12.04
N HIS A 192 -9.26 12.18 10.83
CA HIS A 192 -10.18 11.37 10.04
C HIS A 192 -10.49 10.03 10.72
N LEU A 193 -9.45 9.31 11.21
CA LEU A 193 -9.66 8.03 11.89
C LEU A 193 -10.42 8.19 13.22
N ASN A 194 -10.20 9.29 13.94
CA ASN A 194 -10.91 9.61 15.16
C ASN A 194 -12.38 10.00 14.88
N GLU A 195 -12.64 10.84 13.87
CA GLU A 195 -13.99 11.23 13.47
C GLU A 195 -14.81 10.04 12.98
N ARG A 196 -14.19 9.14 12.21
CA ARG A 196 -14.79 7.89 11.74
C ARG A 196 -15.01 6.85 12.83
N GLY A 197 -14.49 7.08 14.04
CA GLY A 197 -14.59 6.13 15.15
C GLY A 197 -13.74 4.86 14.98
N VAL A 198 -12.78 4.87 14.06
CA VAL A 198 -11.84 3.73 13.87
C VAL A 198 -10.91 3.60 15.07
N ILE A 199 -10.58 4.71 15.73
CA ILE A 199 -9.80 4.71 16.97
C ILE A 199 -10.78 4.74 18.15
N GLU A 200 -10.90 3.58 18.80
CA GLU A 200 -11.75 3.41 19.99
C GLU A 200 -10.93 3.49 21.28
N ARG A 201 -11.48 4.13 22.31
CA ARG A 201 -10.84 4.23 23.63
C ARG A 201 -11.57 3.38 24.65
N LEU A 202 -11.06 2.16 24.84
CA LEU A 202 -11.68 1.15 25.70
C LEU A 202 -11.04 1.14 27.09
N PRO A 203 -11.84 0.98 28.18
CA PRO A 203 -11.32 0.80 29.52
C PRO A 203 -10.77 -0.61 29.72
N HIS A 204 -9.62 -0.70 30.38
CA HIS A 204 -9.02 -1.99 30.77
C HIS A 204 -8.64 -1.97 32.25
N SER A 205 -8.99 -3.02 32.98
CA SER A 205 -8.85 -3.10 34.45
C SER A 205 -7.43 -2.93 34.96
N ALA A 206 -6.41 -3.40 34.21
CA ALA A 206 -5.01 -3.36 34.64
C ALA A 206 -4.23 -2.16 34.10
N VAL A 207 -4.55 -1.66 32.88
CA VAL A 207 -3.75 -0.62 32.20
C VAL A 207 -4.52 0.68 31.94
N GLY A 208 -5.73 0.79 32.49
CA GLY A 208 -6.56 1.97 32.31
C GLY A 208 -7.17 2.08 30.91
N LYS A 209 -7.58 3.29 30.51
CA LYS A 209 -8.17 3.54 29.20
C LYS A 209 -7.08 3.56 28.10
N LYS A 210 -7.23 2.75 27.08
CA LYS A 210 -6.27 2.61 25.96
C LYS A 210 -6.97 2.73 24.63
N SER A 211 -6.26 3.28 23.66
CA SER A 211 -6.70 3.34 22.27
C SER A 211 -6.55 1.97 21.62
N HIS A 212 -7.56 1.59 20.85
CA HIS A 212 -7.62 0.36 20.05
C HIS A 212 -8.08 0.72 18.64
N VAL A 213 -7.63 -0.06 17.67
CA VAL A 213 -8.17 0.02 16.30
C VAL A 213 -9.44 -0.84 16.26
N GLY A 214 -10.56 -0.19 15.95
CA GLY A 214 -11.85 -0.83 15.77
C GLY A 214 -12.05 -1.40 14.37
N VAL A 215 -13.31 -1.67 14.02
CA VAL A 215 -13.65 -2.19 12.69
C VAL A 215 -13.72 -1.08 11.65
N PRO A 216 -13.34 -1.36 10.37
CA PRO A 216 -13.27 -0.32 9.32
C PRO A 216 -14.62 0.00 8.66
N TRP A 217 -15.73 -0.43 9.21
CA TRP A 217 -17.09 -0.20 8.67
C TRP A 217 -18.03 0.34 9.72
N LEU A 218 -19.03 1.10 9.27
CA LEU A 218 -20.16 1.55 10.07
C LEU A 218 -21.41 0.84 9.54
N LEU A 219 -22.26 0.35 10.46
CA LEU A 219 -23.55 -0.24 10.16
C LEU A 219 -24.62 0.65 10.80
N ASP A 220 -25.61 1.11 10.02
CA ASP A 220 -26.77 1.87 10.45
C ASP A 220 -27.88 0.92 10.94
#